data_e16e3d53f67672c156a5e3f212a3cb9e
#
_entry.id   e16e3d53f67672c156a5e3f212a3cb9e
#
_cell.length_a   1.000
_cell.length_b   1.000
_cell.length_c   1.000
_cell.angle_alpha   90.00
_cell.angle_beta   90.00
_cell.angle_gamma   90.00
#
_symmetry.space_group_name_H-M   'P 1'
#
loop_
_entity.id
_entity.type
_entity.pdbx_description
1 polymer ?
#
loop_
_entity_poly.entity_id
_entity_poly.type
_entity_poly.pdbx_seq_one_letter_code
_entity_poly.pdbx_strand_id
1 'polypeptide(L)'
;NECPDLHDLYGKAFEDRYCEYEAMAERGEIFGQKRPALDLWKSMLRMIFETGHPWITFKDPCNVRSPQDHCGFIHSSNLCTEITLNTSDEETAVCNLGSVVLDSHLDKDGNLDHEKLRDTIQIAVRALDNVIDINFYPTEAAKTANSRHRPIGLGIMGLQNALYKKDIAFASPAAVEFNDEFMEAIAYYAYEASADLAAEQGTYSSYKGSKWERGLMPQDTLDILAEERGEEVVVPRAGKMDWKPLREKIAKNGMRNSNVLAIAPTATISNIMGTTPCIEPTYKNLFVKSNLSGDFIVLNGELVRDLKKRGLWTEEMLDQVKYFDGELDSIEGVPQDLRDKYTTAFGIDYKYFIDAAARRQKWIDQSQSVNLFLPEADIKSLSHMYRDAWRKGLKTTYYLRTLGASNIEKATTSVKKEVRGLAGQAEGADQTKKEFSADEKKACSIEAMMNGEECEACQ
;
A
#
# COMPACT_ATOMS: atom_id res chain seq x y z
N ASN A 1 16.19 19.06 -20.51
CA ASN A 1 17.10 18.57 -21.56
C ASN A 1 18.58 19.01 -21.36
N GLU A 2 18.84 20.05 -20.54
CA GLU A 2 20.19 20.56 -20.26
C GLU A 2 20.83 19.92 -19.01
N CYS A 3 20.05 19.19 -18.20
CA CYS A 3 20.50 18.52 -16.98
C CYS A 3 20.05 17.05 -16.95
N PRO A 4 20.42 16.23 -17.97
CA PRO A 4 19.89 14.86 -18.12
C PRO A 4 20.38 13.89 -17.05
N ASP A 5 21.55 14.12 -16.50
CA ASP A 5 22.19 13.31 -15.48
C ASP A 5 21.48 13.33 -14.12
N LEU A 6 20.63 14.35 -13.84
CA LEU A 6 19.82 14.38 -12.61
C LEU A 6 18.84 13.22 -12.49
N HIS A 7 18.48 12.57 -13.61
CA HIS A 7 17.64 11.37 -13.57
C HIS A 7 18.35 10.18 -12.92
N ASP A 8 19.67 10.09 -13.10
CA ASP A 8 20.50 8.99 -12.63
C ASP A 8 21.25 9.30 -11.33
N LEU A 9 20.80 10.33 -10.60
CA LEU A 9 21.37 10.73 -9.34
C LEU A 9 20.31 10.72 -8.22
N TYR A 10 20.76 10.48 -6.99
CA TYR A 10 19.95 10.56 -5.77
C TYR A 10 20.81 10.94 -4.56
N GLY A 11 20.20 11.26 -3.43
CA GLY A 11 20.88 11.62 -2.20
C GLY A 11 21.81 12.82 -2.38
N LYS A 12 22.96 12.77 -1.73
CA LYS A 12 23.93 13.87 -1.74
C LYS A 12 24.49 14.15 -3.14
N ALA A 13 24.71 13.14 -3.95
CA ALA A 13 25.21 13.31 -5.31
C ALA A 13 24.22 14.10 -6.19
N PHE A 14 22.90 13.87 -6.00
CA PHE A 14 21.86 14.67 -6.63
C PHE A 14 21.89 16.12 -6.15
N GLU A 15 21.96 16.33 -4.83
CA GLU A 15 22.00 17.67 -4.24
C GLU A 15 23.19 18.48 -4.75
N ASP A 16 24.40 17.91 -4.70
CA ASP A 16 25.62 18.57 -5.15
C ASP A 16 25.50 18.96 -6.64
N ARG A 17 25.03 18.05 -7.48
CA ARG A 17 24.87 18.29 -8.92
C ARG A 17 23.76 19.30 -9.24
N TYR A 18 22.66 19.24 -8.49
CA TYR A 18 21.58 20.19 -8.61
C TYR A 18 22.04 21.62 -8.28
N CYS A 19 22.81 21.81 -7.20
CA CYS A 19 23.40 23.10 -6.84
C CYS A 19 24.39 23.63 -7.91
N GLU A 20 25.16 22.74 -8.57
CA GLU A 20 26.00 23.15 -9.70
C GLU A 20 25.15 23.70 -10.86
N TYR A 21 24.04 23.03 -11.21
CA TYR A 21 23.13 23.53 -12.24
C TYR A 21 22.41 24.82 -11.85
N GLU A 22 22.04 25.00 -10.58
CA GLU A 22 21.52 26.28 -10.11
C GLU A 22 22.54 27.41 -10.32
N ALA A 23 23.81 27.19 -9.97
CA ALA A 23 24.88 28.16 -10.18
C ALA A 23 25.11 28.44 -11.68
N MET A 24 25.05 27.43 -12.56
CA MET A 24 25.13 27.62 -14.01
C MET A 24 23.97 28.44 -14.56
N ALA A 25 22.75 28.20 -14.06
CA ALA A 25 21.56 28.98 -14.44
C ALA A 25 21.66 30.44 -14.00
N GLU A 26 22.19 30.70 -12.78
CA GLU A 26 22.42 32.05 -12.28
C GLU A 26 23.46 32.82 -13.11
N ARG A 27 24.47 32.12 -13.67
CA ARG A 27 25.43 32.70 -14.59
C ARG A 27 24.95 32.81 -16.06
N GLY A 28 23.72 32.31 -16.34
CA GLY A 28 23.16 32.32 -17.69
C GLY A 28 23.78 31.30 -18.66
N GLU A 29 24.49 30.29 -18.17
CA GLU A 29 25.11 29.23 -18.97
C GLU A 29 24.09 28.19 -19.46
N ILE A 30 23.02 27.98 -18.66
CA ILE A 30 21.86 27.15 -18.99
C ILE A 30 20.57 27.90 -18.73
N PHE A 31 19.48 27.47 -19.37
CA PHE A 31 18.15 28.04 -19.07
C PHE A 31 17.65 27.53 -17.72
N GLY A 32 17.28 28.46 -16.84
CA GLY A 32 16.71 28.16 -15.54
C GLY A 32 15.66 29.19 -15.11
N GLN A 33 14.63 28.73 -14.41
CA GLN A 33 13.65 29.61 -13.77
C GLN A 33 13.64 29.35 -12.27
N LYS A 34 14.01 30.35 -11.49
CA LYS A 34 13.96 30.27 -10.03
C LYS A 34 12.55 30.36 -9.51
N ARG A 35 12.14 29.40 -8.72
CA ARG A 35 10.83 29.35 -8.05
C ARG A 35 11.01 29.00 -6.57
N PRO A 36 10.20 29.56 -5.65
CA PRO A 36 10.22 29.14 -4.26
C PRO A 36 9.78 27.68 -4.16
N ALA A 37 10.59 26.83 -3.51
CA ALA A 37 10.27 25.41 -3.32
C ALA A 37 8.93 25.18 -2.59
N LEU A 38 8.61 26.09 -1.65
CA LEU A 38 7.34 26.05 -0.92
C LEU A 38 6.11 26.22 -1.83
N ASP A 39 6.21 27.04 -2.90
CA ASP A 39 5.10 27.24 -3.84
C ASP A 39 4.90 26.01 -4.72
N LEU A 40 5.99 25.35 -5.14
CA LEU A 40 5.93 24.08 -5.82
C LEU A 40 5.28 23.00 -4.91
N TRP A 41 5.73 22.90 -3.66
CA TRP A 41 5.17 21.96 -2.69
C TRP A 41 3.67 22.17 -2.45
N LYS A 42 3.23 23.42 -2.24
CA LYS A 42 1.81 23.75 -2.12
C LYS A 42 1.01 23.38 -3.37
N SER A 43 1.58 23.58 -4.56
CA SER A 43 0.94 23.23 -5.82
C SER A 43 0.75 21.70 -5.94
N MET A 44 1.77 20.92 -5.58
CA MET A 44 1.68 19.45 -5.53
C MET A 44 0.61 18.99 -4.54
N LEU A 45 0.61 19.51 -3.32
CA LEU A 45 -0.38 19.13 -2.30
C LEU A 45 -1.82 19.50 -2.72
N ARG A 46 -2.01 20.65 -3.41
CA ARG A 46 -3.32 21.03 -3.95
C ARG A 46 -3.80 20.04 -5.00
N MET A 47 -2.95 19.63 -5.92
CA MET A 47 -3.32 18.62 -6.94
C MET A 47 -3.68 17.29 -6.31
N ILE A 48 -2.90 16.84 -5.32
CA ILE A 48 -3.20 15.60 -4.58
C ILE A 48 -4.57 15.70 -3.89
N PHE A 49 -4.87 16.83 -3.26
CA PHE A 49 -6.14 17.05 -2.60
C PHE A 49 -7.33 17.05 -3.58
N GLU A 50 -7.18 17.75 -4.71
CA GLU A 50 -8.27 17.93 -5.70
C GLU A 50 -8.53 16.66 -6.52
N THR A 51 -7.50 15.85 -6.78
CA THR A 51 -7.59 14.75 -7.75
C THR A 51 -7.17 13.38 -7.20
N GLY A 52 -6.63 13.31 -5.96
CA GLY A 52 -5.96 12.11 -5.44
C GLY A 52 -4.59 11.83 -6.08
N HIS A 53 -4.15 12.62 -7.03
CA HIS A 53 -2.89 12.48 -7.78
C HIS A 53 -2.06 13.77 -7.74
N PRO A 54 -0.73 13.72 -8.01
CA PRO A 54 0.13 12.54 -8.17
C PRO A 54 0.36 11.79 -6.85
N TRP A 55 0.73 10.53 -6.91
CA TRP A 55 1.22 9.79 -5.74
C TRP A 55 2.66 10.19 -5.46
N ILE A 56 3.00 10.32 -4.18
CA ILE A 56 4.35 10.74 -3.77
C ILE A 56 5.24 9.51 -3.63
N THR A 57 6.32 9.50 -4.41
CA THR A 57 7.42 8.53 -4.32
C THR A 57 8.69 9.26 -3.91
N PHE A 58 9.39 8.74 -2.91
CA PHE A 58 10.63 9.33 -2.39
C PHE A 58 11.82 8.64 -3.07
N LYS A 59 12.50 9.35 -3.98
CA LYS A 59 13.57 8.79 -4.81
C LYS A 59 14.73 8.23 -3.99
N ASP A 60 15.17 8.97 -2.96
CA ASP A 60 16.32 8.57 -2.15
C ASP A 60 16.10 7.24 -1.42
N PRO A 61 15.03 7.04 -0.62
CA PRO A 61 14.83 5.76 0.04
C PRO A 61 14.59 4.61 -0.94
N CYS A 62 14.03 4.87 -2.13
CA CYS A 62 13.91 3.85 -3.16
C CYS A 62 15.28 3.36 -3.61
N ASN A 63 16.19 4.27 -3.92
CA ASN A 63 17.51 3.95 -4.47
C ASN A 63 18.53 3.55 -3.40
N VAL A 64 18.68 4.32 -2.32
CA VAL A 64 19.59 4.02 -1.21
C VAL A 64 19.30 2.65 -0.61
N ARG A 65 18.03 2.28 -0.50
CA ARG A 65 17.59 1.01 0.08
C ARG A 65 17.36 -0.11 -0.94
N SER A 66 17.65 0.13 -2.24
CA SER A 66 17.58 -0.91 -3.27
C SER A 66 18.66 -1.98 -3.05
N PRO A 67 18.33 -3.28 -3.09
CA PRO A 67 19.34 -4.33 -3.09
C PRO A 67 20.18 -4.35 -4.37
N GLN A 68 19.72 -3.66 -5.44
CA GLN A 68 20.31 -3.64 -6.79
C GLN A 68 20.97 -2.30 -7.14
N ASP A 69 21.46 -1.54 -6.16
CA ASP A 69 22.12 -0.24 -6.33
C ASP A 69 23.36 -0.26 -7.25
N HIS A 70 23.93 -1.44 -7.49
CA HIS A 70 25.07 -1.65 -8.41
C HIS A 70 24.67 -1.86 -9.87
N CYS A 71 23.38 -2.03 -10.18
CA CYS A 71 22.90 -2.33 -11.53
C CYS A 71 22.26 -1.16 -12.25
N GLY A 72 21.82 -0.13 -11.52
CA GLY A 72 21.14 1.02 -12.11
C GLY A 72 20.25 1.73 -11.10
N PHE A 73 19.41 2.62 -11.61
CA PHE A 73 18.59 3.54 -10.81
C PHE A 73 17.12 3.19 -10.89
N ILE A 74 16.42 3.44 -9.80
CA ILE A 74 14.96 3.39 -9.74
C ILE A 74 14.47 4.79 -10.10
N HIS A 75 13.99 4.97 -11.33
CA HIS A 75 13.52 6.25 -11.84
C HIS A 75 12.10 6.57 -11.40
N SER A 76 11.27 5.52 -11.35
CA SER A 76 9.84 5.62 -10.97
C SER A 76 9.37 4.31 -10.37
N SER A 77 8.19 4.32 -9.77
CA SER A 77 7.45 3.14 -9.36
C SER A 77 6.40 2.77 -10.42
N ASN A 78 5.73 1.62 -10.26
CA ASN A 78 4.58 1.24 -11.07
C ASN A 78 3.33 2.06 -10.70
N LEU A 79 2.20 1.78 -11.38
CA LEU A 79 0.93 2.44 -11.15
C LEU A 79 0.45 2.40 -9.69
N CYS A 80 0.63 1.27 -9.01
CA CYS A 80 0.18 1.08 -7.62
C CYS A 80 1.27 1.35 -6.56
N THR A 81 2.45 1.79 -6.99
CA THR A 81 3.58 2.25 -6.16
C THR A 81 4.24 1.22 -5.23
N GLU A 82 3.97 -0.08 -5.38
CA GLU A 82 4.62 -1.14 -4.62
C GLU A 82 5.95 -1.60 -5.23
N ILE A 83 6.18 -1.37 -6.52
CA ILE A 83 7.35 -1.85 -7.25
C ILE A 83 8.45 -0.78 -7.27
N THR A 84 9.63 -1.13 -6.80
CA THR A 84 10.82 -0.28 -6.86
C THR A 84 11.97 -1.09 -7.46
N LEU A 85 12.03 -1.11 -8.79
CA LEU A 85 13.03 -1.81 -9.59
C LEU A 85 13.77 -0.83 -10.50
N ASN A 86 15.04 -1.12 -10.78
CA ASN A 86 15.84 -0.33 -11.71
C ASN A 86 15.33 -0.48 -13.15
N THR A 87 15.49 0.60 -13.91
CA THR A 87 15.16 0.66 -15.33
C THR A 87 16.30 1.32 -16.12
N SER A 88 16.37 1.03 -17.41
CA SER A 88 17.31 1.68 -18.35
C SER A 88 16.73 1.66 -19.76
N ASP A 89 17.47 2.16 -20.74
CA ASP A 89 17.10 2.06 -22.16
C ASP A 89 16.99 0.61 -22.64
N GLU A 90 17.70 -0.32 -21.98
CA GLU A 90 17.75 -1.73 -22.33
C GLU A 90 16.90 -2.61 -21.42
N GLU A 91 16.42 -2.09 -20.29
CA GLU A 91 15.72 -2.85 -19.24
C GLU A 91 14.42 -2.19 -18.84
N THR A 92 13.31 -2.85 -19.16
CA THR A 92 11.98 -2.50 -18.63
C THR A 92 11.67 -3.39 -17.43
N ALA A 93 11.43 -2.77 -16.28
CA ALA A 93 11.13 -3.49 -15.06
C ALA A 93 9.84 -4.32 -15.18
N VAL A 94 9.90 -5.59 -14.78
CA VAL A 94 8.76 -6.52 -14.69
C VAL A 94 8.80 -7.19 -13.34
N CYS A 95 7.64 -7.31 -12.68
CA CYS A 95 7.52 -7.98 -11.39
C CYS A 95 6.31 -8.89 -11.37
N ASN A 96 6.50 -10.17 -11.02
CA ASN A 96 5.43 -11.11 -10.77
C ASN A 96 4.96 -10.98 -9.33
N LEU A 97 3.66 -10.75 -9.13
CA LEU A 97 3.07 -10.46 -7.82
C LEU A 97 2.28 -11.64 -7.25
N GLY A 98 2.35 -11.80 -5.95
CA GLY A 98 1.52 -12.70 -5.17
C GLY A 98 1.22 -12.11 -3.80
N SER A 99 0.15 -12.55 -3.14
CA SER A 99 -0.20 -12.06 -1.81
C SER A 99 -0.70 -13.18 -0.91
N VAL A 100 -0.11 -13.27 0.28
CA VAL A 100 -0.49 -14.22 1.32
C VAL A 100 -1.75 -13.71 2.03
N VAL A 101 -2.71 -14.58 2.28
CA VAL A 101 -3.90 -14.29 3.10
C VAL A 101 -3.50 -14.33 4.58
N LEU A 102 -3.18 -13.19 5.17
CA LEU A 102 -2.61 -13.10 6.52
C LEU A 102 -3.50 -13.73 7.58
N ASP A 103 -4.80 -13.43 7.53
CA ASP A 103 -5.76 -13.90 8.52
C ASP A 103 -6.00 -15.43 8.50
N SER A 104 -5.58 -16.12 7.42
CA SER A 104 -5.55 -17.57 7.34
C SER A 104 -4.32 -18.21 7.98
N HIS A 105 -3.33 -17.40 8.35
CA HIS A 105 -2.08 -17.83 8.97
C HIS A 105 -2.01 -17.44 10.46
N LEU A 106 -3.17 -17.26 11.09
CA LEU A 106 -3.29 -17.15 12.54
C LEU A 106 -3.79 -18.48 13.10
N ASP A 107 -3.25 -18.88 14.26
CA ASP A 107 -3.74 -20.00 15.03
C ASP A 107 -5.09 -19.66 15.71
N LYS A 108 -5.65 -20.61 16.45
CA LYS A 108 -6.92 -20.43 17.18
C LYS A 108 -6.86 -19.38 18.30
N ASP A 109 -5.67 -19.06 18.78
CA ASP A 109 -5.41 -18.10 19.83
C ASP A 109 -5.03 -16.70 19.27
N GLY A 110 -5.03 -16.56 17.92
CA GLY A 110 -4.75 -15.33 17.22
C GLY A 110 -3.25 -15.03 17.04
N ASN A 111 -2.36 -15.98 17.32
CA ASN A 111 -0.92 -15.83 17.07
C ASN A 111 -0.58 -16.24 15.64
N LEU A 112 0.56 -15.78 15.14
CA LEU A 112 1.06 -16.23 13.85
C LEU A 112 1.38 -17.73 13.89
N ASP A 113 0.81 -18.48 12.96
CA ASP A 113 1.18 -19.87 12.69
C ASP A 113 2.44 -19.88 11.80
N HIS A 114 3.59 -19.83 12.45
CA HIS A 114 4.89 -19.71 11.78
C HIS A 114 5.20 -20.88 10.85
N GLU A 115 4.79 -22.10 11.18
CA GLU A 115 5.02 -23.29 10.36
C GLU A 115 4.23 -23.20 9.07
N LYS A 116 2.92 -22.99 9.17
CA LYS A 116 2.03 -22.82 8.02
C LYS A 116 2.43 -21.63 7.16
N LEU A 117 2.80 -20.51 7.79
CA LEU A 117 3.22 -19.30 7.09
C LEU A 117 4.49 -19.55 6.27
N ARG A 118 5.49 -20.21 6.87
CA ARG A 118 6.75 -20.58 6.21
C ARG A 118 6.49 -21.48 5.00
N ASP A 119 5.70 -22.55 5.17
CA ASP A 119 5.38 -23.49 4.09
C ASP A 119 4.68 -22.78 2.93
N THR A 120 3.69 -21.95 3.23
CA THR A 120 2.98 -21.14 2.23
C THR A 120 3.93 -20.22 1.46
N ILE A 121 4.82 -19.53 2.16
CA ILE A 121 5.77 -18.59 1.56
C ILE A 121 6.78 -19.34 0.67
N GLN A 122 7.29 -20.48 1.10
CA GLN A 122 8.22 -21.28 0.30
C GLN A 122 7.59 -21.70 -1.04
N ILE A 123 6.33 -22.15 -1.01
CA ILE A 123 5.58 -22.49 -2.22
C ILE A 123 5.35 -21.26 -3.09
N ALA A 124 4.93 -20.14 -2.50
CA ALA A 124 4.63 -18.91 -3.22
C ALA A 124 5.87 -18.32 -3.91
N VAL A 125 7.01 -18.25 -3.22
CA VAL A 125 8.27 -17.75 -3.80
C VAL A 125 8.73 -18.64 -4.95
N ARG A 126 8.68 -19.96 -4.81
CA ARG A 126 9.00 -20.90 -5.88
C ARG A 126 8.06 -20.73 -7.08
N ALA A 127 6.76 -20.59 -6.83
CA ALA A 127 5.78 -20.40 -7.90
C ALA A 127 6.02 -19.11 -8.67
N LEU A 128 6.29 -18.00 -7.97
CA LEU A 128 6.59 -16.71 -8.58
C LEU A 128 7.92 -16.72 -9.36
N ASP A 129 8.95 -17.40 -8.85
CA ASP A 129 10.21 -17.57 -9.58
C ASP A 129 10.02 -18.39 -10.86
N ASN A 130 9.24 -19.48 -10.81
CA ASN A 130 8.96 -20.31 -11.99
C ASN A 130 8.19 -19.53 -13.08
N VAL A 131 7.30 -18.60 -12.70
CA VAL A 131 6.57 -17.76 -13.67
C VAL A 131 7.54 -16.93 -14.51
N ILE A 132 8.68 -16.50 -13.98
CA ILE A 132 9.70 -15.75 -14.74
C ILE A 132 10.15 -16.53 -15.98
N ASP A 133 10.31 -17.84 -15.85
CA ASP A 133 10.82 -18.70 -16.93
C ASP A 133 9.77 -19.08 -17.97
N ILE A 134 8.48 -19.15 -17.56
CA ILE A 134 7.38 -19.58 -18.44
C ILE A 134 6.55 -18.43 -18.99
N ASN A 135 6.81 -17.20 -18.54
CA ASN A 135 6.02 -16.02 -18.90
C ASN A 135 6.30 -15.60 -20.35
N PHE A 136 5.29 -14.99 -20.98
CA PHE A 136 5.43 -14.30 -22.25
C PHE A 136 5.86 -12.84 -22.02
N TYR A 137 6.93 -12.42 -22.66
CA TYR A 137 7.44 -11.05 -22.59
C TYR A 137 7.10 -10.28 -23.87
N PRO A 138 6.38 -9.14 -23.76
CA PRO A 138 5.98 -8.36 -24.93
C PRO A 138 7.14 -7.63 -25.61
N THR A 139 8.25 -7.39 -24.88
CA THR A 139 9.44 -6.71 -25.38
C THR A 139 10.72 -7.42 -24.94
N GLU A 140 11.80 -7.28 -25.72
CA GLU A 140 13.12 -7.82 -25.33
C GLU A 140 13.67 -7.13 -24.06
N ALA A 141 13.41 -5.83 -23.87
CA ALA A 141 13.84 -5.10 -22.67
C ALA A 141 13.18 -5.66 -21.39
N ALA A 142 11.88 -6.04 -21.45
CA ALA A 142 11.18 -6.68 -20.34
C ALA A 142 11.76 -8.08 -20.05
N LYS A 143 12.05 -8.86 -21.09
CA LYS A 143 12.66 -10.19 -20.96
C LYS A 143 14.07 -10.10 -20.38
N THR A 144 14.87 -9.17 -20.88
CA THR A 144 16.25 -8.94 -20.42
C THR A 144 16.26 -8.61 -18.93
N ALA A 145 15.47 -7.62 -18.49
CA ALA A 145 15.37 -7.23 -17.09
C ALA A 145 14.93 -8.39 -16.19
N ASN A 146 13.83 -9.06 -16.57
CA ASN A 146 13.25 -10.10 -15.73
C ASN A 146 14.12 -11.36 -15.65
N SER A 147 14.72 -11.78 -16.76
CA SER A 147 15.64 -12.93 -16.79
C SER A 147 16.96 -12.66 -16.05
N ARG A 148 17.48 -11.42 -16.14
CA ARG A 148 18.75 -11.01 -15.53
C ARG A 148 18.64 -10.87 -14.01
N HIS A 149 17.57 -10.20 -13.53
CA HIS A 149 17.40 -9.83 -12.14
C HIS A 149 16.48 -10.75 -11.35
N ARG A 150 15.55 -11.44 -12.02
CA ARG A 150 14.55 -12.34 -11.42
C ARG A 150 13.77 -11.73 -10.25
N PRO A 151 13.25 -10.49 -10.36
CA PRO A 151 12.50 -9.88 -9.27
C PRO A 151 11.11 -10.53 -9.14
N ILE A 152 10.69 -10.71 -7.92
CA ILE A 152 9.31 -11.09 -7.56
C ILE A 152 8.78 -10.12 -6.50
N GLY A 153 7.46 -10.11 -6.30
CA GLY A 153 6.81 -9.25 -5.31
C GLY A 153 5.79 -10.04 -4.51
N LEU A 154 6.21 -10.63 -3.41
CA LEU A 154 5.30 -11.28 -2.46
C LEU A 154 4.81 -10.24 -1.44
N GLY A 155 3.50 -10.07 -1.34
CA GLY A 155 2.83 -9.20 -0.39
C GLY A 155 1.83 -9.94 0.48
N ILE A 156 0.89 -9.19 1.04
CA ILE A 156 -0.18 -9.69 1.90
C ILE A 156 -1.53 -9.10 1.53
N MET A 157 -2.59 -9.77 1.98
CA MET A 157 -3.96 -9.26 2.09
C MET A 157 -4.58 -9.78 3.38
N GLY A 158 -5.68 -9.20 3.83
CA GLY A 158 -6.38 -9.65 5.02
C GLY A 158 -5.86 -9.09 6.35
N LEU A 159 -5.10 -7.98 6.33
CA LEU A 159 -4.61 -7.37 7.57
C LEU A 159 -5.75 -7.01 8.53
N GLN A 160 -6.80 -6.34 8.04
CA GLN A 160 -7.92 -5.94 8.90
C GLN A 160 -8.65 -7.14 9.49
N ASN A 161 -8.86 -8.21 8.70
CA ASN A 161 -9.42 -9.46 9.21
C ASN A 161 -8.54 -10.10 10.28
N ALA A 162 -7.21 -10.06 10.11
CA ALA A 162 -6.27 -10.55 11.11
C ALA A 162 -6.38 -9.75 12.42
N LEU A 163 -6.49 -8.41 12.34
CA LEU A 163 -6.70 -7.56 13.50
C LEU A 163 -8.04 -7.84 14.21
N TYR A 164 -9.11 -8.07 13.46
CA TYR A 164 -10.41 -8.48 14.04
C TYR A 164 -10.30 -9.81 14.78
N LYS A 165 -9.63 -10.82 14.22
CA LYS A 165 -9.40 -12.11 14.86
C LYS A 165 -8.55 -12.01 16.14
N LYS A 166 -7.61 -11.05 16.15
CA LYS A 166 -6.77 -10.76 17.33
C LYS A 166 -7.44 -9.87 18.36
N ASP A 167 -8.63 -9.38 18.08
CA ASP A 167 -9.36 -8.39 18.93
C ASP A 167 -8.57 -7.09 19.14
N ILE A 168 -7.91 -6.61 18.07
CA ILE A 168 -7.06 -5.42 18.06
C ILE A 168 -7.70 -4.34 17.18
N ALA A 169 -7.83 -3.11 17.69
CA ALA A 169 -8.22 -1.95 16.91
C ALA A 169 -7.07 -1.52 15.99
N PHE A 170 -7.39 -1.12 14.74
CA PHE A 170 -6.39 -0.65 13.77
C PHE A 170 -5.64 0.58 14.31
N ALA A 171 -6.36 1.53 14.92
CA ALA A 171 -5.80 2.72 15.52
C ALA A 171 -5.25 2.43 16.94
N SER A 172 -4.26 1.54 17.04
CA SER A 172 -3.65 1.18 18.32
C SER A 172 -2.15 0.90 18.20
N PRO A 173 -1.37 1.10 19.26
CA PRO A 173 0.02 0.67 19.32
C PRO A 173 0.17 -0.84 19.07
N ALA A 174 -0.76 -1.65 19.55
CA ALA A 174 -0.74 -3.10 19.35
C ALA A 174 -0.85 -3.48 17.87
N ALA A 175 -1.66 -2.76 17.08
CA ALA A 175 -1.72 -2.96 15.63
C ALA A 175 -0.41 -2.58 14.94
N VAL A 176 0.24 -1.49 15.37
CA VAL A 176 1.55 -1.07 14.84
C VAL A 176 2.62 -2.13 15.15
N GLU A 177 2.62 -2.68 16.36
CA GLU A 177 3.54 -3.76 16.74
C GLU A 177 3.27 -5.06 15.97
N PHE A 178 2.01 -5.40 15.76
CA PHE A 178 1.64 -6.58 14.97
C PHE A 178 2.08 -6.43 13.50
N ASN A 179 1.99 -5.21 12.93
CA ASN A 179 2.53 -4.93 11.60
C ASN A 179 4.04 -5.19 11.50
N ASP A 180 4.79 -4.89 12.53
CA ASP A 180 6.21 -5.19 12.62
C ASP A 180 6.46 -6.71 12.67
N GLU A 181 5.75 -7.41 13.55
CA GLU A 181 5.91 -8.83 13.82
C GLU A 181 5.59 -9.70 12.59
N PHE A 182 4.43 -9.53 11.98
CA PHE A 182 4.08 -10.37 10.84
C PHE A 182 4.95 -10.08 9.63
N MET A 183 5.32 -8.80 9.40
CA MET A 183 6.13 -8.46 8.24
C MET A 183 7.58 -8.94 8.40
N GLU A 184 8.12 -8.92 9.62
CA GLU A 184 9.40 -9.55 9.93
C GLU A 184 9.38 -11.05 9.60
N ALA A 185 8.35 -11.77 10.05
CA ALA A 185 8.24 -13.22 9.81
C ALA A 185 8.13 -13.52 8.30
N ILE A 186 7.30 -12.77 7.57
CA ILE A 186 7.15 -12.93 6.12
C ILE A 186 8.47 -12.65 5.41
N ALA A 187 9.16 -11.57 5.78
CA ALA A 187 10.44 -11.21 5.18
C ALA A 187 11.50 -12.29 5.43
N TYR A 188 11.59 -12.77 6.65
CA TYR A 188 12.51 -13.85 6.99
C TYR A 188 12.28 -15.09 6.12
N TYR A 189 11.05 -15.59 6.06
CA TYR A 189 10.75 -16.81 5.31
C TYR A 189 10.83 -16.61 3.78
N ALA A 190 10.52 -15.42 3.28
CA ALA A 190 10.64 -15.13 1.85
C ALA A 190 12.10 -15.04 1.40
N TYR A 191 12.96 -14.40 2.16
CA TYR A 191 14.40 -14.36 1.87
C TYR A 191 15.04 -15.73 2.07
N GLU A 192 14.60 -16.49 3.07
CA GLU A 192 15.04 -17.88 3.28
C GLU A 192 14.68 -18.73 2.04
N ALA A 193 13.44 -18.66 1.56
CA ALA A 193 13.00 -19.41 0.38
C ALA A 193 13.80 -19.05 -0.88
N SER A 194 14.10 -17.75 -1.10
CA SER A 194 14.93 -17.33 -2.22
C SER A 194 16.38 -17.83 -2.10
N ALA A 195 16.93 -17.88 -0.89
CA ALA A 195 18.27 -18.42 -0.66
C ALA A 195 18.32 -19.97 -0.82
N ASP A 196 17.24 -20.65 -0.47
CA ASP A 196 17.11 -22.10 -0.69
C ASP A 196 16.97 -22.42 -2.21
N LEU A 197 16.22 -21.63 -2.95
CA LEU A 197 16.14 -21.71 -4.43
C LEU A 197 17.49 -21.41 -5.08
N ALA A 198 18.26 -20.47 -4.54
CA ALA A 198 19.62 -20.20 -5.04
C ALA A 198 20.56 -21.39 -4.87
N ALA A 199 20.43 -22.15 -3.77
CA ALA A 199 21.19 -23.38 -3.57
C ALA A 199 20.82 -24.48 -4.57
N GLU A 200 19.55 -24.54 -5.00
CA GLU A 200 19.04 -25.55 -5.95
C GLU A 200 19.33 -25.16 -7.42
N GLN A 201 19.16 -23.89 -7.78
CA GLN A 201 19.09 -23.44 -9.17
C GLN A 201 20.10 -22.34 -9.54
N GLY A 202 20.94 -21.94 -8.57
CA GLY A 202 21.89 -20.85 -8.73
C GLY A 202 21.28 -19.47 -8.48
N THR A 203 22.14 -18.49 -8.30
CA THR A 203 21.78 -17.09 -8.09
C THR A 203 21.24 -16.43 -9.36
N TYR A 204 20.51 -15.31 -9.21
CA TYR A 204 20.20 -14.47 -10.37
C TYR A 204 21.47 -13.87 -10.98
N SER A 205 21.45 -13.56 -12.30
CA SER A 205 22.66 -13.25 -13.07
C SER A 205 23.42 -12.00 -12.59
N SER A 206 22.70 -11.00 -12.07
CA SER A 206 23.28 -9.75 -11.55
C SER A 206 23.49 -9.76 -10.02
N TYR A 207 23.60 -10.93 -9.41
CA TYR A 207 23.78 -11.06 -7.96
C TYR A 207 25.06 -10.41 -7.44
N LYS A 208 26.15 -10.52 -8.25
CA LYS A 208 27.47 -10.00 -7.86
C LYS A 208 27.47 -8.47 -7.75
N GLY A 209 27.87 -7.95 -6.61
CA GLY A 209 27.85 -6.52 -6.28
C GLY A 209 26.59 -6.08 -5.51
N SER A 210 25.56 -6.91 -5.46
CA SER A 210 24.30 -6.58 -4.78
C SER A 210 24.49 -6.37 -3.26
N LYS A 211 23.52 -5.73 -2.63
CA LYS A 211 23.51 -5.63 -1.16
C LYS A 211 23.45 -7.00 -0.50
N TRP A 212 22.77 -7.97 -1.14
CA TRP A 212 22.74 -9.36 -0.66
C TRP A 212 24.14 -9.97 -0.59
N GLU A 213 24.95 -9.82 -1.65
CA GLU A 213 26.35 -10.30 -1.63
C GLU A 213 27.20 -9.58 -0.58
N ARG A 214 26.93 -8.28 -0.38
CA ARG A 214 27.60 -7.47 0.66
C ARG A 214 27.11 -7.77 2.09
N GLY A 215 26.15 -8.69 2.26
CA GLY A 215 25.61 -9.09 3.56
C GLY A 215 24.63 -8.09 4.17
N LEU A 216 24.12 -7.14 3.38
CA LEU A 216 23.20 -6.11 3.82
C LEU A 216 21.75 -6.56 3.59
N MET A 217 20.96 -6.57 4.65
CA MET A 217 19.52 -6.84 4.63
C MET A 217 18.73 -5.53 4.54
N PRO A 218 17.43 -5.55 4.17
CA PRO A 218 16.62 -4.33 4.08
C PRO A 218 16.64 -3.46 5.35
N GLN A 219 16.61 -4.07 6.55
CA GLN A 219 16.66 -3.33 7.81
C GLN A 219 17.99 -2.60 8.03
N ASP A 220 19.10 -3.12 7.53
CA ASP A 220 20.43 -2.49 7.65
C ASP A 220 20.50 -1.22 6.79
N THR A 221 19.73 -1.16 5.71
CA THR A 221 19.71 -0.01 4.78
C THR A 221 19.09 1.24 5.38
N LEU A 222 18.42 1.15 6.53
CA LEU A 222 17.89 2.31 7.23
C LEU A 222 19.00 3.20 7.81
N ASP A 223 20.09 2.59 8.25
CA ASP A 223 21.23 3.34 8.78
C ASP A 223 22.01 4.01 7.63
N ILE A 224 22.12 3.34 6.49
CA ILE A 224 22.68 3.92 5.26
C ILE A 224 21.81 5.12 4.81
N LEU A 225 20.48 4.98 4.87
CA LEU A 225 19.57 6.09 4.53
C LEU A 225 19.69 7.27 5.50
N ALA A 226 19.84 7.02 6.78
CA ALA A 226 20.05 8.05 7.80
C ALA A 226 21.37 8.80 7.57
N GLU A 227 22.45 8.09 7.25
CA GLU A 227 23.74 8.65 6.93
C GLU A 227 23.68 9.52 5.66
N GLU A 228 23.07 9.01 4.58
CA GLU A 228 22.91 9.72 3.30
C GLU A 228 22.10 11.02 3.44
N ARG A 229 21.06 11.00 4.27
CA ARG A 229 20.23 12.19 4.54
C ARG A 229 20.84 13.17 5.55
N GLY A 230 21.78 12.73 6.38
CA GLY A 230 22.23 13.48 7.56
C GLY A 230 21.14 13.66 8.61
N GLU A 231 20.06 12.86 8.57
CA GLU A 231 18.93 12.92 9.52
C GLU A 231 18.51 11.49 9.90
N GLU A 232 18.20 11.28 11.18
CA GLU A 232 17.76 9.98 11.69
C GLU A 232 16.46 9.52 11.01
N VAL A 233 16.39 8.24 10.66
CA VAL A 233 15.14 7.58 10.24
C VAL A 233 14.44 7.06 11.49
N VAL A 234 13.30 7.67 11.84
CA VAL A 234 12.57 7.43 13.08
C VAL A 234 11.73 6.16 12.99
N VAL A 235 12.37 5.00 13.05
CA VAL A 235 11.72 3.69 13.13
C VAL A 235 12.55 2.75 14.00
N PRO A 236 11.93 1.94 14.90
CA PRO A 236 12.68 0.96 15.70
C PRO A 236 13.39 -0.06 14.82
N ARG A 237 14.67 -0.32 15.10
CA ARG A 237 15.52 -1.25 14.34
C ARG A 237 15.32 -2.71 14.74
N ALA A 238 15.01 -2.94 16.02
CA ALA A 238 14.88 -4.28 16.57
C ALA A 238 13.76 -5.09 15.91
N GLY A 239 13.98 -6.38 15.79
CA GLY A 239 13.02 -7.42 15.45
C GLY A 239 12.93 -8.48 16.52
N LYS A 240 12.08 -9.48 16.32
CA LYS A 240 11.87 -10.61 17.25
C LYS A 240 12.59 -11.88 16.79
N MET A 241 12.92 -12.00 15.51
CA MET A 241 13.55 -13.18 14.91
C MET A 241 15.10 -13.09 14.97
N ASP A 242 15.75 -14.25 15.06
CA ASP A 242 17.21 -14.35 14.92
C ASP A 242 17.59 -14.37 13.43
N TRP A 243 18.10 -13.25 12.93
CA TRP A 243 18.50 -13.09 11.53
C TRP A 243 19.88 -13.70 11.21
N LYS A 244 20.65 -14.12 12.23
CA LYS A 244 22.00 -14.65 12.00
C LYS A 244 22.03 -15.90 11.12
N PRO A 245 21.19 -16.95 11.37
CA PRO A 245 21.17 -18.14 10.52
C PRO A 245 20.81 -17.83 9.05
N LEU A 246 19.89 -16.88 8.82
CA LEU A 246 19.52 -16.48 7.48
C LEU A 246 20.64 -15.71 6.77
N ARG A 247 21.35 -14.81 7.45
CA ARG A 247 22.52 -14.12 6.91
C ARG A 247 23.63 -15.13 6.51
N GLU A 248 23.89 -16.12 7.33
CA GLU A 248 24.85 -17.20 7.03
C GLU A 248 24.39 -18.04 5.82
N LYS A 249 23.08 -18.33 5.72
CA LYS A 249 22.51 -19.04 4.57
C LYS A 249 22.67 -18.24 3.28
N ILE A 250 22.35 -16.94 3.29
CA ILE A 250 22.50 -16.06 2.12
C ILE A 250 23.98 -15.90 1.74
N ALA A 251 24.87 -15.73 2.70
CA ALA A 251 26.30 -15.65 2.42
C ALA A 251 26.85 -16.91 1.75
N LYS A 252 26.29 -18.08 2.08
CA LYS A 252 26.70 -19.37 1.51
C LYS A 252 26.08 -19.64 0.14
N ASN A 253 24.77 -19.38 -0.03
CA ASN A 253 23.98 -19.81 -1.18
C ASN A 253 23.75 -18.69 -2.19
N GLY A 254 23.83 -17.42 -1.76
CA GLY A 254 23.33 -16.27 -2.50
C GLY A 254 21.81 -16.16 -2.46
N MET A 255 21.26 -15.39 -3.37
CA MET A 255 19.81 -15.21 -3.58
C MET A 255 19.41 -15.60 -5.01
N ARG A 256 18.26 -16.23 -5.16
CA ARG A 256 17.67 -16.56 -6.47
C ARG A 256 17.02 -15.35 -7.14
N ASN A 257 16.49 -14.43 -6.33
CA ASN A 257 15.71 -13.27 -6.75
C ASN A 257 16.41 -11.98 -6.27
N SER A 258 16.47 -10.98 -7.12
CA SER A 258 17.04 -9.68 -6.77
C SER A 258 16.19 -8.94 -5.72
N ASN A 259 14.89 -9.04 -5.89
CA ASN A 259 13.88 -8.48 -5.02
C ASN A 259 12.80 -9.54 -4.77
N VAL A 260 12.21 -9.54 -3.58
CA VAL A 260 11.31 -10.63 -3.14
C VAL A 260 9.97 -10.08 -2.65
N LEU A 261 9.95 -8.93 -1.98
CA LEU A 261 8.78 -8.43 -1.26
C LEU A 261 8.25 -7.12 -1.84
N ALA A 262 6.96 -7.13 -2.16
CA ALA A 262 6.18 -5.94 -2.51
C ALA A 262 4.73 -6.14 -2.07
N ILE A 263 4.09 -5.13 -1.47
CA ILE A 263 2.69 -5.21 -1.05
C ILE A 263 1.81 -4.47 -2.05
N ALA A 264 1.11 -5.23 -2.88
CA ALA A 264 0.15 -4.74 -3.87
C ALA A 264 -1.25 -4.48 -3.27
N PRO A 265 -2.12 -3.68 -3.91
CA PRO A 265 -3.44 -3.32 -3.36
C PRO A 265 -4.43 -4.47 -3.19
N THR A 266 -4.33 -5.54 -3.97
CA THR A 266 -5.14 -6.79 -3.89
C THR A 266 -6.66 -6.61 -3.99
N ALA A 267 -7.15 -5.53 -4.61
CA ALA A 267 -8.57 -5.18 -4.65
C ALA A 267 -9.48 -6.30 -5.21
N THR A 268 -9.01 -7.00 -6.25
CA THR A 268 -9.78 -8.10 -6.88
C THR A 268 -9.55 -9.44 -6.18
N ILE A 269 -8.29 -9.81 -5.93
CA ILE A 269 -7.98 -11.14 -5.39
C ILE A 269 -8.44 -11.31 -3.94
N SER A 270 -8.52 -10.24 -3.15
CA SER A 270 -9.07 -10.29 -1.80
C SER A 270 -10.56 -10.67 -1.80
N ASN A 271 -11.34 -10.16 -2.78
CA ASN A 271 -12.73 -10.54 -2.94
C ASN A 271 -12.89 -12.04 -3.29
N ILE A 272 -12.00 -12.56 -4.16
CA ILE A 272 -11.99 -14.00 -4.52
C ILE A 272 -11.70 -14.85 -3.29
N MET A 273 -10.76 -14.42 -2.46
CA MET A 273 -10.35 -15.13 -1.24
C MET A 273 -11.26 -14.89 -0.03
N GLY A 274 -12.23 -13.97 -0.15
CA GLY A 274 -13.17 -13.67 0.95
C GLY A 274 -12.51 -12.99 2.15
N THR A 275 -11.49 -12.16 1.90
CA THR A 275 -10.76 -11.42 2.95
C THR A 275 -10.73 -9.92 2.66
N THR A 276 -10.23 -9.12 3.60
CA THR A 276 -10.04 -7.67 3.41
C THR A 276 -8.84 -7.39 2.50
N PRO A 277 -8.89 -6.33 1.67
CA PRO A 277 -7.80 -6.04 0.75
C PRO A 277 -6.54 -5.55 1.48
N CYS A 278 -5.40 -5.96 0.98
CA CYS A 278 -4.07 -5.41 1.28
C CYS A 278 -3.81 -5.21 2.80
N ILE A 279 -3.36 -4.03 3.13
CA ILE A 279 -2.97 -3.53 4.46
C ILE A 279 -3.92 -2.44 4.96
N GLU A 280 -5.11 -2.36 4.38
CA GLU A 280 -6.06 -1.29 4.63
C GLU A 280 -7.03 -1.60 5.76
N PRO A 281 -7.51 -0.59 6.50
CA PRO A 281 -8.65 -0.75 7.40
C PRO A 281 -9.94 -0.90 6.61
N THR A 282 -11.00 -1.32 7.27
CA THR A 282 -12.34 -1.34 6.70
C THR A 282 -12.76 0.08 6.29
N TYR A 283 -13.11 0.25 5.03
CA TYR A 283 -13.56 1.55 4.50
C TYR A 283 -14.90 1.98 5.08
N LYS A 284 -15.88 1.05 5.10
CA LYS A 284 -17.20 1.20 5.73
C LYS A 284 -17.67 -0.13 6.28
N ASN A 285 -18.37 -0.12 7.43
CA ASN A 285 -18.95 -1.34 8.01
C ASN A 285 -20.25 -1.76 7.29
N LEU A 286 -20.90 -0.84 6.58
CA LEU A 286 -22.08 -1.10 5.76
C LEU A 286 -21.99 -0.28 4.48
N PHE A 287 -22.12 -0.93 3.33
CA PHE A 287 -22.15 -0.26 2.03
C PHE A 287 -22.91 -1.08 0.99
N VAL A 288 -23.29 -0.43 -0.11
CA VAL A 288 -23.88 -1.10 -1.27
C VAL A 288 -22.79 -1.26 -2.32
N LYS A 289 -22.55 -2.51 -2.73
CA LYS A 289 -21.67 -2.82 -3.85
C LYS A 289 -22.52 -3.05 -5.10
N SER A 290 -22.41 -2.15 -6.05
CA SER A 290 -23.10 -2.24 -7.35
C SER A 290 -22.17 -2.87 -8.39
N ASN A 291 -22.69 -3.81 -9.17
CA ASN A 291 -22.01 -4.36 -10.33
C ASN A 291 -23.03 -4.71 -11.43
N LEU A 292 -22.58 -5.28 -12.55
CA LEU A 292 -23.43 -5.66 -13.66
C LEU A 292 -24.54 -6.67 -13.29
N SER A 293 -24.40 -7.39 -12.17
CA SER A 293 -25.37 -8.38 -11.68
C SER A 293 -26.38 -7.79 -10.70
N GLY A 294 -26.19 -6.52 -10.25
CA GLY A 294 -27.09 -5.83 -9.33
C GLY A 294 -26.41 -5.21 -8.13
N ASP A 295 -27.21 -4.72 -7.20
CA ASP A 295 -26.78 -4.09 -5.96
C ASP A 295 -26.76 -5.08 -4.82
N PHE A 296 -25.63 -5.16 -4.11
CA PHE A 296 -25.43 -6.05 -2.99
C PHE A 296 -25.12 -5.24 -1.73
N ILE A 297 -25.95 -5.44 -0.70
CA ILE A 297 -25.67 -4.86 0.62
C ILE A 297 -24.59 -5.69 1.30
N VAL A 298 -23.45 -5.04 1.59
CA VAL A 298 -22.33 -5.65 2.30
C VAL A 298 -22.29 -5.09 3.70
N LEU A 299 -22.39 -5.97 4.68
CA LEU A 299 -22.27 -5.65 6.10
C LEU A 299 -21.05 -6.39 6.66
N ASN A 300 -20.27 -5.70 7.49
CA ASN A 300 -19.10 -6.28 8.14
C ASN A 300 -19.52 -7.48 9.03
N GLY A 301 -19.17 -8.69 8.57
CA GLY A 301 -19.58 -9.93 9.22
C GLY A 301 -18.94 -10.13 10.60
N GLU A 302 -17.73 -9.60 10.82
CA GLU A 302 -17.05 -9.65 12.12
C GLU A 302 -17.78 -8.77 13.15
N LEU A 303 -18.19 -7.55 12.75
CA LEU A 303 -19.02 -6.68 13.57
C LEU A 303 -20.32 -7.37 14.01
N VAL A 304 -21.02 -8.00 13.07
CA VAL A 304 -22.25 -8.73 13.37
C VAL A 304 -22.02 -9.88 14.35
N ARG A 305 -20.92 -10.63 14.17
CA ARG A 305 -20.53 -11.72 15.08
C ARG A 305 -20.26 -11.22 16.50
N ASP A 306 -19.53 -10.13 16.65
CA ASP A 306 -19.20 -9.57 17.95
C ASP A 306 -20.43 -8.97 18.64
N LEU A 307 -21.31 -8.27 17.91
CA LEU A 307 -22.58 -7.78 18.43
C LEU A 307 -23.48 -8.93 18.92
N LYS A 308 -23.57 -10.02 18.14
CA LYS A 308 -24.30 -11.22 18.53
C LYS A 308 -23.72 -11.89 19.77
N LYS A 309 -22.40 -12.04 19.83
CA LYS A 309 -21.68 -12.62 20.96
C LYS A 309 -21.94 -11.87 22.27
N ARG A 310 -22.16 -10.55 22.17
CA ARG A 310 -22.46 -9.68 23.32
C ARG A 310 -23.95 -9.48 23.58
N GLY A 311 -24.82 -10.11 22.78
CA GLY A 311 -26.28 -9.97 22.92
C GLY A 311 -26.82 -8.60 22.50
N LEU A 312 -26.04 -7.83 21.73
CA LEU A 312 -26.36 -6.48 21.25
C LEU A 312 -27.04 -6.48 19.88
N TRP A 313 -27.09 -7.61 19.16
CA TRP A 313 -27.64 -7.69 17.81
C TRP A 313 -29.17 -7.84 17.88
N THR A 314 -29.87 -6.72 17.86
CA THR A 314 -31.36 -6.61 17.84
C THR A 314 -31.81 -5.94 16.56
N GLU A 315 -33.11 -5.91 16.27
CA GLU A 315 -33.69 -5.16 15.15
C GLU A 315 -33.41 -3.67 15.28
N GLU A 316 -33.50 -3.12 16.49
CA GLU A 316 -33.15 -1.73 16.76
C GLU A 316 -31.67 -1.43 16.46
N MET A 317 -30.77 -2.31 16.85
CA MET A 317 -29.35 -2.17 16.55
C MET A 317 -29.10 -2.20 15.04
N LEU A 318 -29.75 -3.10 14.32
CA LEU A 318 -29.65 -3.18 12.87
C LEU A 318 -30.14 -1.88 12.21
N ASP A 319 -31.24 -1.32 12.68
CA ASP A 319 -31.78 -0.07 12.15
C ASP A 319 -30.87 1.13 12.46
N GLN A 320 -30.26 1.16 13.64
CA GLN A 320 -29.25 2.18 13.97
C GLN A 320 -27.98 2.04 13.10
N VAL A 321 -27.47 0.82 12.90
CA VAL A 321 -26.32 0.57 12.02
C VAL A 321 -26.63 1.03 10.58
N LYS A 322 -27.84 0.80 10.07
CA LYS A 322 -28.27 1.32 8.76
C LYS A 322 -28.40 2.84 8.75
N TYR A 323 -28.96 3.43 9.80
CA TYR A 323 -29.16 4.88 9.89
C TYR A 323 -27.85 5.66 9.89
N PHE A 324 -26.83 5.14 10.57
CA PHE A 324 -25.50 5.73 10.66
C PHE A 324 -24.50 5.19 9.61
N ASP A 325 -24.98 4.56 8.52
CA ASP A 325 -24.17 4.02 7.43
C ASP A 325 -23.02 3.09 7.92
N GLY A 326 -23.25 2.37 9.01
CA GLY A 326 -22.27 1.46 9.63
C GLY A 326 -21.27 2.10 10.58
N GLU A 327 -21.34 3.42 10.82
CA GLU A 327 -20.53 4.11 11.82
C GLU A 327 -21.09 3.90 13.21
N LEU A 328 -20.23 3.49 14.16
CA LEU A 328 -20.69 3.08 15.50
C LEU A 328 -20.64 4.18 16.56
N ASP A 329 -19.94 5.26 16.32
CA ASP A 329 -19.65 6.30 17.33
C ASP A 329 -20.91 6.95 17.91
N SER A 330 -21.94 7.10 17.08
CA SER A 330 -23.22 7.72 17.46
C SER A 330 -24.28 6.74 17.90
N ILE A 331 -24.00 5.43 17.91
CA ILE A 331 -24.97 4.40 18.30
C ILE A 331 -24.93 4.20 19.80
N GLU A 332 -26.05 4.46 20.48
CA GLU A 332 -26.17 4.22 21.91
C GLU A 332 -26.11 2.71 22.25
N GLY A 333 -25.48 2.37 23.36
CA GLY A 333 -25.36 0.99 23.82
C GLY A 333 -24.23 0.18 23.20
N VAL A 334 -23.51 0.70 22.21
CA VAL A 334 -22.29 0.07 21.69
C VAL A 334 -21.12 0.37 22.63
N PRO A 335 -20.44 -0.65 23.20
CA PRO A 335 -19.28 -0.45 24.07
C PRO A 335 -18.09 0.20 23.32
N GLN A 336 -17.26 0.96 24.04
CA GLN A 336 -16.14 1.70 23.45
C GLN A 336 -15.13 0.81 22.75
N ASP A 337 -14.83 -0.36 23.28
CA ASP A 337 -13.90 -1.32 22.67
C ASP A 337 -14.41 -1.84 21.31
N LEU A 338 -15.72 -1.96 21.10
CA LEU A 338 -16.27 -2.27 19.78
C LEU A 338 -16.23 -1.06 18.84
N ARG A 339 -16.47 0.16 19.34
CA ARG A 339 -16.32 1.37 18.53
C ARG A 339 -14.89 1.50 18.02
N ASP A 340 -13.90 1.36 18.91
CA ASP A 340 -12.49 1.43 18.56
C ASP A 340 -12.09 0.34 17.56
N LYS A 341 -12.55 -0.89 17.77
CA LYS A 341 -12.23 -2.04 16.90
C LYS A 341 -12.81 -1.90 15.49
N TYR A 342 -14.00 -1.34 15.38
CA TYR A 342 -14.73 -1.19 14.11
C TYR A 342 -14.74 0.24 13.57
N THR A 343 -13.82 1.09 14.08
CA THR A 343 -13.56 2.42 13.50
C THR A 343 -13.19 2.26 12.04
N THR A 344 -13.87 3.00 11.17
CA THR A 344 -13.62 2.97 9.72
C THR A 344 -12.42 3.81 9.32
N ALA A 345 -11.96 3.67 8.08
CA ALA A 345 -10.73 4.29 7.59
C ALA A 345 -10.64 5.79 7.87
N PHE A 346 -11.75 6.53 7.75
CA PHE A 346 -11.77 7.98 7.97
C PHE A 346 -11.82 8.41 9.44
N GLY A 347 -12.14 7.49 10.35
CA GLY A 347 -12.07 7.72 11.80
C GLY A 347 -10.68 7.51 12.40
N ILE A 348 -9.74 6.97 11.62
CA ILE A 348 -8.38 6.63 12.06
C ILE A 348 -7.44 7.80 11.84
N ASP A 349 -6.67 8.21 12.88
CA ASP A 349 -5.59 9.20 12.72
C ASP A 349 -4.53 8.68 11.73
N TYR A 350 -4.18 9.48 10.73
CA TYR A 350 -3.21 9.13 9.68
C TYR A 350 -1.86 8.64 10.21
N LYS A 351 -1.49 9.01 11.42
CA LYS A 351 -0.23 8.58 12.07
C LYS A 351 -0.16 7.06 12.20
N TYR A 352 -1.28 6.40 12.49
CA TYR A 352 -1.31 4.93 12.58
C TYR A 352 -1.04 4.26 11.24
N PHE A 353 -1.50 4.84 10.11
CA PHE A 353 -1.17 4.34 8.78
C PHE A 353 0.33 4.44 8.50
N ILE A 354 0.92 5.61 8.80
CA ILE A 354 2.34 5.86 8.55
C ILE A 354 3.22 5.04 9.49
N ASP A 355 2.86 4.93 10.77
CA ASP A 355 3.61 4.13 11.75
C ASP A 355 3.61 2.65 11.38
N ALA A 356 2.44 2.09 11.06
CA ALA A 356 2.34 0.71 10.59
C ALA A 356 3.11 0.49 9.28
N ALA A 357 3.02 1.44 8.33
CA ALA A 357 3.75 1.37 7.07
C ALA A 357 5.27 1.44 7.29
N ALA A 358 5.76 2.28 8.20
CA ALA A 358 7.17 2.38 8.53
C ALA A 358 7.71 1.08 9.15
N ARG A 359 6.91 0.45 10.03
CA ARG A 359 7.26 -0.84 10.64
C ARG A 359 7.38 -1.94 9.60
N ARG A 360 6.47 -1.99 8.61
CA ARG A 360 6.55 -2.95 7.50
C ARG A 360 7.70 -2.62 6.55
N GLN A 361 7.87 -1.33 6.17
CA GLN A 361 8.85 -0.90 5.17
C GLN A 361 10.28 -1.25 5.53
N LYS A 362 10.65 -1.34 6.81
CA LYS A 362 12.02 -1.72 7.18
C LYS A 362 12.41 -3.12 6.73
N TRP A 363 11.43 -4.02 6.58
CA TRP A 363 11.62 -5.42 6.19
C TRP A 363 11.50 -5.65 4.69
N ILE A 364 10.86 -4.72 3.95
CA ILE A 364 10.52 -4.86 2.54
C ILE A 364 11.66 -4.31 1.66
N ASP A 365 12.11 -5.11 0.70
CA ASP A 365 13.15 -4.72 -0.27
C ASP A 365 12.62 -3.83 -1.39
N GLN A 366 11.39 -4.00 -1.85
CA GLN A 366 10.69 -3.05 -2.72
C GLN A 366 9.85 -2.06 -1.90
N SER A 367 8.55 -1.94 -2.16
CA SER A 367 7.68 -1.02 -1.45
C SER A 367 6.29 -1.61 -1.16
N GLN A 368 5.36 -0.76 -0.80
CA GLN A 368 3.99 -1.09 -0.42
C GLN A 368 3.03 -0.01 -0.88
N SER A 369 1.85 -0.41 -1.38
CA SER A 369 0.78 0.51 -1.78
C SER A 369 0.06 1.04 -0.54
N VAL A 370 0.51 2.18 -0.02
CA VAL A 370 -0.03 2.78 1.20
C VAL A 370 -1.07 3.82 0.87
N ASN A 371 -2.35 3.46 1.00
CA ASN A 371 -3.45 4.43 0.96
C ASN A 371 -3.45 5.27 2.25
N LEU A 372 -3.69 6.56 2.08
CA LEU A 372 -3.80 7.52 3.16
C LEU A 372 -5.22 8.07 3.19
N PHE A 373 -5.79 8.17 4.40
CA PHE A 373 -7.15 8.63 4.60
C PHE A 373 -7.12 9.90 5.44
N LEU A 374 -7.82 10.92 4.98
CA LEU A 374 -7.93 12.19 5.68
C LEU A 374 -9.33 12.76 5.47
N PRO A 375 -10.21 12.73 6.49
CA PRO A 375 -11.61 13.15 6.32
C PRO A 375 -11.73 14.61 5.95
N GLU A 376 -10.92 15.48 6.56
CA GLU A 376 -10.83 16.91 6.27
C GLU A 376 -9.38 17.23 5.93
N ALA A 377 -9.11 17.44 4.66
CA ALA A 377 -7.75 17.70 4.20
C ALA A 377 -7.49 19.20 4.10
N ASP A 378 -6.61 19.71 4.93
CA ASP A 378 -5.98 21.01 4.77
C ASP A 378 -4.51 20.86 4.34
N ILE A 379 -3.95 21.89 3.71
CA ILE A 379 -2.56 21.88 3.18
C ILE A 379 -1.53 21.60 4.29
N LYS A 380 -1.79 22.06 5.51
CA LYS A 380 -0.87 21.88 6.64
C LYS A 380 -0.83 20.43 7.08
N SER A 381 -2.00 19.80 7.29
CA SER A 381 -2.12 18.38 7.65
C SER A 381 -1.52 17.48 6.57
N LEU A 382 -1.78 17.76 5.29
CA LEU A 382 -1.15 17.06 4.16
C LEU A 382 0.37 17.19 4.17
N SER A 383 0.89 18.41 4.36
CA SER A 383 2.33 18.63 4.43
C SER A 383 2.97 17.85 5.59
N HIS A 384 2.34 17.84 6.77
CA HIS A 384 2.82 17.07 7.91
C HIS A 384 2.81 15.58 7.65
N MET A 385 1.73 15.05 7.07
CA MET A 385 1.57 13.63 6.76
C MET A 385 2.67 13.12 5.80
N TYR A 386 2.90 13.80 4.67
CA TYR A 386 3.94 13.37 3.72
C TYR A 386 5.37 13.56 4.26
N ARG A 387 5.61 14.61 5.06
CA ARG A 387 6.91 14.78 5.73
C ARG A 387 7.16 13.72 6.79
N ASP A 388 6.13 13.31 7.52
CA ASP A 388 6.23 12.22 8.50
C ASP A 388 6.52 10.88 7.81
N ALA A 389 5.85 10.59 6.69
CA ALA A 389 6.14 9.43 5.86
C ALA A 389 7.61 9.40 5.38
N TRP A 390 8.11 10.54 4.88
CA TRP A 390 9.51 10.67 4.47
C TRP A 390 10.48 10.46 5.63
N ARG A 391 10.25 11.10 6.79
CA ARG A 391 11.11 10.98 7.98
C ARG A 391 11.19 9.55 8.51
N LYS A 392 10.09 8.81 8.42
CA LYS A 392 10.02 7.40 8.83
C LYS A 392 10.53 6.42 7.79
N GLY A 393 11.09 6.90 6.68
CA GLY A 393 11.77 6.10 5.68
C GLY A 393 10.87 5.32 4.74
N LEU A 394 9.62 5.73 4.55
CA LEU A 394 8.78 5.18 3.49
C LEU A 394 9.39 5.45 2.13
N LYS A 395 9.24 4.51 1.20
CA LYS A 395 9.67 4.65 -0.19
C LYS A 395 8.59 5.31 -1.05
N THR A 396 7.33 4.92 -0.84
CA THR A 396 6.19 5.36 -1.66
C THR A 396 4.96 5.60 -0.79
N THR A 397 4.02 6.39 -1.32
CA THR A 397 2.63 6.48 -0.89
C THR A 397 1.73 6.23 -2.10
N TYR A 398 0.44 5.91 -1.86
CA TYR A 398 -0.53 5.65 -2.91
C TYR A 398 -1.65 6.71 -2.87
N TYR A 399 -2.92 6.34 -3.02
CA TYR A 399 -4.01 7.31 -3.01
C TYR A 399 -4.12 8.08 -1.69
N LEU A 400 -4.38 9.38 -1.79
CA LEU A 400 -5.02 10.14 -0.74
C LEU A 400 -6.53 10.04 -0.94
N ARG A 401 -7.24 9.54 0.07
CA ARG A 401 -8.70 9.49 0.08
C ARG A 401 -9.24 10.52 1.05
N THR A 402 -10.19 11.34 0.56
CA THR A 402 -10.85 12.39 1.34
C THR A 402 -12.36 12.18 1.29
N LEU A 403 -13.08 12.68 2.29
CA LEU A 403 -14.54 12.73 2.22
C LEU A 403 -14.94 13.86 1.26
N GLY A 404 -15.75 13.57 0.26
CA GLY A 404 -16.25 14.58 -0.67
C GLY A 404 -17.19 15.58 0.01
N ALA A 405 -17.26 16.81 -0.52
CA ALA A 405 -18.07 17.91 0.01
C ALA A 405 -19.56 17.54 0.24
N SER A 406 -20.11 16.62 -0.54
CA SER A 406 -21.48 16.13 -0.38
C SER A 406 -21.75 15.37 0.92
N ASN A 407 -20.71 14.84 1.59
CA ASN A 407 -20.87 14.21 2.90
C ASN A 407 -20.77 15.23 4.05
N ILE A 408 -20.14 16.38 3.83
CA ILE A 408 -20.03 17.48 4.83
C ILE A 408 -21.41 18.14 5.04
N GLU A 409 -22.21 18.30 4.00
CA GLU A 409 -23.57 18.83 4.11
C GLU A 409 -24.51 17.96 4.95
N LYS A 410 -24.32 16.64 4.95
CA LYS A 410 -25.09 15.72 5.82
C LYS A 410 -24.74 15.84 7.30
N ALA A 411 -23.51 16.23 7.63
CA ALA A 411 -23.05 16.40 9.01
C ALA A 411 -23.53 17.74 9.64
N THR A 412 -23.84 18.75 8.82
CA THR A 412 -24.29 20.08 9.28
C THR A 412 -25.80 20.24 9.37
N THR A 413 -26.59 19.36 8.74
CA THR A 413 -28.04 19.34 8.88
C THR A 413 -28.47 18.28 9.89
N SER A 414 -28.51 18.64 11.18
CA SER A 414 -29.22 17.88 12.21
C SER A 414 -30.73 17.97 12.01
N VAL A 415 -31.22 17.43 10.88
CA VAL A 415 -32.66 17.19 10.72
C VAL A 415 -32.94 15.85 11.40
N LYS A 416 -33.67 15.90 12.51
CA LYS A 416 -34.36 14.73 13.07
C LYS A 416 -35.23 14.15 11.96
N LYS A 417 -34.73 13.14 11.25
CA LYS A 417 -35.59 12.30 10.41
C LYS A 417 -36.41 11.44 11.35
N GLU A 418 -37.68 11.75 11.47
CA GLU A 418 -38.66 10.85 12.06
C GLU A 418 -38.57 9.53 11.30
N VAL A 419 -38.43 8.44 12.07
CA VAL A 419 -38.49 7.07 11.59
C VAL A 419 -39.87 6.89 10.95
N ARG A 420 -39.96 6.93 9.64
CA ARG A 420 -41.16 6.52 8.91
C ARG A 420 -41.21 5.00 8.91
N GLY A 421 -42.00 4.45 9.79
CA GLY A 421 -42.38 3.06 9.80
C GLY A 421 -42.93 2.64 8.43
N LEU A 422 -42.60 1.43 8.03
CA LEU A 422 -43.15 0.74 6.86
C LEU A 422 -44.67 0.56 7.07
N ALA A 423 -45.50 1.46 6.58
CA ALA A 423 -46.88 1.20 6.22
C ALA A 423 -47.39 2.29 5.29
N GLY A 424 -47.84 1.92 4.11
CA GLY A 424 -48.65 2.75 3.26
C GLY A 424 -48.16 2.91 1.84
N GLN A 425 -48.85 2.25 0.94
CA GLN A 425 -48.86 2.39 -0.50
C GLN A 425 -48.74 3.85 -0.96
N ALA A 426 -47.84 4.11 -1.87
CA ALA A 426 -47.86 5.30 -2.68
C ALA A 426 -47.82 4.91 -4.14
N GLU A 427 -48.88 5.28 -4.81
CA GLU A 427 -49.04 5.31 -6.26
C GLU A 427 -48.05 6.28 -6.91
N GLY A 428 -47.48 5.82 -8.02
CA GLY A 428 -47.20 6.62 -9.22
C GLY A 428 -46.10 7.68 -9.12
N ALA A 429 -44.88 7.32 -9.44
CA ALA A 429 -44.00 8.18 -10.22
C ALA A 429 -43.21 7.33 -11.19
N ASP A 430 -43.56 7.47 -12.44
CA ASP A 430 -42.93 6.94 -13.63
C ASP A 430 -41.48 7.45 -13.72
N GLN A 431 -40.52 6.61 -13.33
CA GLN A 431 -39.11 6.81 -13.65
C GLN A 431 -38.78 5.90 -14.83
N THR A 432 -38.94 6.46 -16.04
CA THR A 432 -38.40 5.87 -17.27
C THR A 432 -36.90 5.62 -17.08
N LYS A 433 -36.53 4.36 -16.90
CA LYS A 433 -35.15 3.89 -17.03
C LYS A 433 -34.66 4.25 -18.42
N LYS A 434 -33.69 5.17 -18.50
CA LYS A 434 -32.95 5.41 -19.74
C LYS A 434 -32.10 4.16 -20.00
N GLU A 435 -32.47 3.37 -20.99
CA GLU A 435 -31.61 2.34 -21.53
C GLU A 435 -30.55 3.00 -22.41
N PHE A 436 -29.30 2.89 -21.97
CA PHE A 436 -28.16 3.38 -22.75
C PHE A 436 -27.74 2.33 -23.80
N SER A 437 -27.47 2.78 -25.01
CA SER A 437 -26.97 1.94 -26.11
C SER A 437 -25.56 1.41 -25.80
N ALA A 438 -25.14 0.34 -26.50
CA ALA A 438 -23.82 -0.24 -26.34
C ALA A 438 -22.67 0.75 -26.64
N ASP A 439 -22.91 1.73 -27.52
CA ASP A 439 -21.95 2.75 -27.89
C ASP A 439 -21.86 3.87 -26.85
N GLU A 440 -22.97 4.23 -26.19
CA GLU A 440 -22.98 5.16 -25.06
C GLU A 440 -22.30 4.58 -23.83
N LYS A 441 -22.41 3.27 -23.60
CA LYS A 441 -21.67 2.57 -22.53
C LYS A 441 -20.16 2.51 -22.79
N LYS A 442 -19.73 2.42 -24.06
CA LYS A 442 -18.33 2.52 -24.46
C LYS A 442 -17.77 3.94 -24.36
N ALA A 443 -18.56 4.93 -24.77
CA ALA A 443 -18.19 6.34 -24.66
C ALA A 443 -18.07 6.78 -23.20
N CYS A 444 -18.97 6.33 -22.32
CA CYS A 444 -18.92 6.61 -20.89
C CYS A 444 -17.64 6.07 -20.23
N SER A 445 -17.16 4.90 -20.64
CA SER A 445 -15.89 4.33 -20.15
C SER A 445 -14.66 5.13 -20.57
N ILE A 446 -14.68 5.71 -21.78
CA ILE A 446 -13.58 6.53 -22.30
C ILE A 446 -13.66 7.95 -21.73
N GLU A 447 -14.86 8.48 -21.53
CA GLU A 447 -15.10 9.81 -20.99
C GLU A 447 -14.81 9.87 -19.48
N ALA A 448 -15.08 8.80 -18.71
CA ALA A 448 -14.67 8.65 -17.32
C ALA A 448 -13.13 8.63 -17.20
N MET A 449 -12.42 7.94 -18.09
CA MET A 449 -10.96 7.99 -18.15
C MET A 449 -10.41 9.38 -18.51
N MET A 450 -11.08 10.13 -19.35
CA MET A 450 -10.67 11.49 -19.75
C MET A 450 -11.03 12.56 -18.71
N ASN A 451 -12.07 12.36 -17.92
CA ASN A 451 -12.53 13.29 -16.89
C ASN A 451 -11.97 13.00 -15.48
N GLY A 452 -11.11 11.99 -15.34
CA GLY A 452 -10.50 11.64 -14.03
C GLY A 452 -11.48 10.99 -13.06
N GLU A 453 -12.61 10.46 -13.55
CA GLU A 453 -13.53 9.66 -12.74
C GLU A 453 -13.01 8.23 -12.62
N GLU A 454 -13.16 7.63 -11.44
CA GLU A 454 -12.62 6.31 -11.10
C GLU A 454 -13.16 5.21 -12.04
N CYS A 455 -12.27 4.57 -12.79
CA CYS A 455 -12.61 3.38 -13.54
C CYS A 455 -12.80 2.22 -12.55
N GLU A 456 -14.03 1.76 -12.36
CA GLU A 456 -14.39 0.62 -11.48
C GLU A 456 -13.64 -0.69 -11.81
N ALA A 457 -12.97 -0.77 -12.95
CA ALA A 457 -12.19 -1.93 -13.37
C ALA A 457 -10.79 -2.02 -12.70
N CYS A 458 -10.35 -0.93 -12.03
CA CYS A 458 -9.03 -0.86 -11.37
C CYS A 458 -9.11 -0.78 -9.83
N GLN A 459 -10.29 -0.95 -9.23
CA GLN A 459 -10.45 -1.05 -7.78
C GLN A 459 -10.32 -2.49 -7.27
#